data_d15470e94b944162bc5decf5cd102bd1
#
_entry.id   d15470e94b944162bc5decf5cd102bd1
#
_cell.length_a   1.000
_cell.length_b   1.000
_cell.length_c   1.000
_cell.angle_alpha   90.00
_cell.angle_beta   90.00
_cell.angle_gamma   90.00
#
_symmetry.space_group_name_H-M   'P 1'
#
loop_
_entity.id
_entity.type
_entity.pdbx_description
1 polymer ?
#
loop_
_entity_poly.entity_id
_entity_poly.type
_entity_poly.pdbx_seq_one_letter_code
_entity_poly.pdbx_strand_id
1 'polypeptide(L)'
;MCIRDSFAGVYNKDGINIYGDEVQTNIYGVAQQMVGLGLLPAGAEALVPSTNVSRTGYNETDMAEPDATSKKADWGVYYRPIEGSNLEISYIGKWGTGKTLYQGINRYAIKNFTMNQHKLEVTNDNWFARAYMVEDDAGDSYDMTFAAINVNRRWKPDLNWFAEYVGTIV
;
A
#
# COMPACT_ATOMS: atom_id res chain seq x y z
N MET A 1 -15.83 -6.75 -33.04
CA MET A 1 -14.97 -6.82 -31.84
C MET A 1 -14.16 -5.54 -31.81
N CYS A 2 -14.26 -4.75 -30.77
CA CYS A 2 -13.45 -3.54 -30.58
C CYS A 2 -12.50 -3.76 -29.39
N ILE A 3 -11.22 -3.60 -29.61
CA ILE A 3 -10.18 -3.69 -28.58
C ILE A 3 -9.57 -2.28 -28.46
N ARG A 4 -9.57 -1.75 -27.25
CA ARG A 4 -8.91 -0.48 -26.93
C ARG A 4 -7.83 -0.74 -25.90
N ASP A 5 -6.60 -0.37 -26.25
CA ASP A 5 -5.44 -0.47 -25.38
C ASP A 5 -4.95 0.94 -25.01
N SER A 6 -4.59 1.16 -23.76
CA SER A 6 -4.00 2.40 -23.30
C SER A 6 -2.88 2.13 -22.30
N PHE A 7 -1.76 2.83 -22.49
CA PHE A 7 -0.62 2.82 -21.60
C PHE A 7 -0.40 4.22 -21.03
N ALA A 8 -0.26 4.34 -19.71
CA ALA A 8 0.13 5.57 -19.06
C ALA A 8 1.22 5.29 -18.03
N GLY A 9 2.29 6.08 -18.08
CA GLY A 9 3.36 6.07 -17.10
C GLY A 9 3.44 7.44 -16.41
N VAL A 10 3.56 7.45 -15.10
CA VAL A 10 3.82 8.66 -14.30
C VAL A 10 5.10 8.45 -13.53
N TYR A 11 6.03 9.40 -13.66
CA TYR A 11 7.28 9.41 -12.91
C TYR A 11 7.10 10.28 -11.67
N ASN A 12 7.20 9.70 -10.48
CA ASN A 12 7.23 10.46 -9.24
C ASN A 12 8.59 10.21 -8.55
N LYS A 13 9.52 11.17 -8.72
CA LYS A 13 10.88 11.08 -8.19
C LYS A 13 11.05 11.61 -6.76
N ASP A 14 10.00 12.19 -6.19
CA ASP A 14 10.11 12.94 -4.93
C ASP A 14 9.87 12.01 -3.73
N GLY A 15 10.83 11.14 -3.47
CA GLY A 15 10.90 10.35 -2.26
C GLY A 15 11.41 11.16 -1.08
N ILE A 16 10.61 12.12 -0.60
CA ILE A 16 10.95 12.95 0.58
C ILE A 16 10.45 12.35 1.90
N ASN A 17 9.65 11.30 1.84
CA ASN A 17 9.09 10.69 3.04
C ASN A 17 10.02 9.63 3.62
N ILE A 18 10.00 9.53 4.94
CA ILE A 18 10.67 8.49 5.72
C ILE A 18 9.59 7.66 6.38
N TYR A 19 9.76 6.35 6.43
CA TYR A 19 8.81 5.39 7.00
C TYR A 19 9.48 4.51 8.03
N GLY A 20 8.77 4.18 9.12
CA GLY A 20 9.29 3.35 10.21
C GLY A 20 9.82 4.15 11.39
N ASP A 21 9.94 5.47 11.26
CA ASP A 21 10.28 6.42 12.34
C ASP A 21 9.06 6.86 13.16
N GLU A 22 7.86 6.39 12.81
CA GLU A 22 6.63 6.64 13.56
C GLU A 22 6.65 5.99 14.95
N VAL A 23 7.48 4.95 15.13
CA VAL A 23 7.68 4.32 16.44
C VAL A 23 8.61 5.18 17.28
N GLN A 24 8.03 5.87 18.26
CA GLN A 24 8.75 6.77 19.17
C GLN A 24 8.40 6.50 20.62
N THR A 25 9.34 6.79 21.51
CA THR A 25 9.13 6.72 22.96
C THR A 25 9.99 7.74 23.71
N ASN A 26 9.57 8.09 24.94
CA ASN A 26 10.36 8.93 25.82
C ASN A 26 11.49 8.10 26.43
N ILE A 27 12.74 8.47 26.11
CA ILE A 27 13.95 7.71 26.51
C ILE A 27 14.24 7.80 28.01
N TYR A 28 13.79 8.87 28.70
CA TYR A 28 13.88 8.94 30.16
C TYR A 28 13.05 7.84 30.82
N GLY A 29 11.82 7.60 30.34
CA GLY A 29 10.98 6.51 30.84
C GLY A 29 11.59 5.13 30.62
N VAL A 30 12.29 4.93 29.49
CA VAL A 30 13.05 3.70 29.23
C VAL A 30 14.21 3.55 30.22
N ALA A 31 14.97 4.62 30.47
CA ALA A 31 16.06 4.61 31.45
C ALA A 31 15.57 4.26 32.88
N GLN A 32 14.42 4.83 33.30
CA GLN A 32 13.81 4.48 34.58
C GLN A 32 13.44 2.99 34.67
N GLN A 33 12.88 2.42 33.62
CA GLN A 33 12.58 0.98 33.55
C GLN A 33 13.85 0.14 33.64
N MET A 34 14.93 0.54 32.94
CA MET A 34 16.21 -0.16 32.98
C MET A 34 16.86 -0.13 34.38
N VAL A 35 16.78 1.01 35.09
CA VAL A 35 17.22 1.11 36.48
C VAL A 35 16.39 0.20 37.39
N GLY A 36 15.05 0.20 37.21
CA GLY A 36 14.16 -0.68 37.98
C GLY A 36 14.41 -2.17 37.74
N LEU A 37 14.90 -2.56 36.59
CA LEU A 37 15.28 -3.94 36.23
C LEU A 37 16.75 -4.27 36.63
N GLY A 38 17.49 -3.32 37.19
CA GLY A 38 18.89 -3.51 37.55
C GLY A 38 19.85 -3.56 36.34
N LEU A 39 19.43 -3.13 35.18
CA LEU A 39 20.25 -3.06 33.95
C LEU A 39 21.13 -1.80 33.91
N LEU A 40 20.75 -0.75 34.66
CA LEU A 40 21.51 0.47 34.86
C LEU A 40 21.66 0.75 36.37
N PRO A 41 22.75 1.39 36.80
CA PRO A 41 22.92 1.80 38.19
C PRO A 41 21.88 2.85 38.61
N ALA A 42 21.49 2.86 39.88
CA ALA A 42 20.58 3.83 40.43
C ALA A 42 21.09 5.28 40.22
N GLY A 43 20.23 6.15 39.70
CA GLY A 43 20.59 7.55 39.37
C GLY A 43 21.09 7.75 37.95
N ALA A 44 21.34 6.69 37.17
CA ALA A 44 21.78 6.79 35.78
C ALA A 44 20.69 7.44 34.88
N GLU A 45 19.43 7.30 35.25
CA GLU A 45 18.29 7.93 34.53
C GLU A 45 18.41 9.47 34.51
N ALA A 46 19.11 10.07 35.52
CA ALA A 46 19.29 11.52 35.55
C ALA A 46 20.22 12.06 34.44
N LEU A 47 20.99 11.19 33.82
CA LEU A 47 21.87 11.53 32.68
C LEU A 47 21.10 11.54 31.36
N VAL A 48 19.91 10.93 31.31
CA VAL A 48 19.11 10.77 30.11
C VAL A 48 18.07 11.90 30.00
N PRO A 49 18.04 12.67 28.91
CA PRO A 49 17.07 13.75 28.76
C PRO A 49 15.64 13.19 28.61
N SER A 50 14.65 13.94 29.13
CA SER A 50 13.23 13.62 28.93
C SER A 50 12.79 14.10 27.53
N THR A 51 13.07 13.30 26.53
CA THR A 51 12.71 13.58 25.13
C THR A 51 12.21 12.33 24.43
N ASN A 52 11.36 12.52 23.44
CA ASN A 52 10.92 11.44 22.56
C ASN A 52 11.99 11.20 21.49
N VAL A 53 12.34 9.95 21.29
CA VAL A 53 13.24 9.50 20.24
C VAL A 53 12.49 8.52 19.36
N SER A 54 12.59 8.70 18.05
CA SER A 54 12.04 7.81 17.03
C SER A 54 13.06 6.75 16.64
N ARG A 55 12.57 5.59 16.22
CA ARG A 55 13.41 4.59 15.55
C ARG A 55 13.91 5.12 14.22
N THR A 56 15.04 4.61 13.75
CA THR A 56 15.54 4.88 12.40
C THR A 56 14.55 4.39 11.37
N GLY A 57 14.19 5.28 10.46
CA GLY A 57 13.29 4.99 9.35
C GLY A 57 14.04 4.68 8.05
N TYR A 58 13.27 4.40 7.00
CA TYR A 58 13.72 4.12 5.64
C TYR A 58 13.21 5.18 4.69
N ASN A 59 14.03 5.59 3.72
CA ASN A 59 13.58 6.50 2.67
C ASN A 59 12.56 5.80 1.75
N GLU A 60 11.66 6.56 1.16
CA GLU A 60 10.64 6.05 0.24
C GLU A 60 11.27 5.26 -0.92
N THR A 61 12.40 5.72 -1.43
CA THR A 61 13.14 5.08 -2.53
C THR A 61 13.76 3.73 -2.17
N ASP A 62 14.00 3.49 -0.87
CA ASP A 62 14.49 2.20 -0.38
C ASP A 62 13.35 1.20 -0.16
N MET A 63 12.13 1.72 0.00
CA MET A 63 10.93 0.94 0.29
C MET A 63 10.15 0.57 -0.96
N ALA A 64 10.13 1.42 -2.00
CA ALA A 64 9.36 1.18 -3.21
C ALA A 64 9.98 1.84 -4.45
N GLU A 65 9.72 1.23 -5.60
CA GLU A 65 10.08 1.82 -6.90
C GLU A 65 9.11 2.96 -7.23
N PRO A 66 9.60 4.17 -7.59
CA PRO A 66 8.76 5.32 -7.89
C PRO A 66 8.03 5.24 -9.23
N ASP A 67 8.33 4.23 -10.06
CA ASP A 67 7.75 4.07 -11.38
C ASP A 67 6.26 3.70 -11.29
N ALA A 68 5.42 4.46 -11.99
CA ALA A 68 4.02 4.12 -12.17
C ALA A 68 3.77 3.56 -13.58
N THR A 69 3.04 2.46 -13.65
CA THR A 69 2.59 1.87 -14.91
C THR A 69 1.12 1.51 -14.83
N SER A 70 0.39 1.66 -15.94
CA SER A 70 -0.99 1.21 -16.05
C SER A 70 -1.20 0.63 -17.46
N LYS A 71 -1.76 -0.58 -17.49
CA LYS A 71 -2.18 -1.24 -18.74
C LYS A 71 -3.65 -1.56 -18.63
N LYS A 72 -4.40 -1.31 -19.70
CA LYS A 72 -5.85 -1.55 -19.74
C LYS A 72 -6.22 -2.13 -21.08
N ALA A 73 -7.17 -3.05 -21.08
CA ALA A 73 -7.76 -3.62 -22.28
C ALA A 73 -9.27 -3.69 -22.11
N ASP A 74 -10.01 -3.24 -23.12
CA ASP A 74 -11.44 -3.30 -23.18
C ASP A 74 -11.87 -4.05 -24.45
N TRP A 75 -12.84 -4.94 -24.33
CA TRP A 75 -13.41 -5.66 -25.46
C TRP A 75 -14.92 -5.78 -25.35
N GLY A 76 -15.59 -5.85 -26.49
CA GLY A 76 -17.05 -6.01 -26.54
C GLY A 76 -17.46 -6.91 -27.68
N VAL A 77 -18.40 -7.78 -27.41
CA VAL A 77 -19.09 -8.63 -28.39
C VAL A 77 -20.56 -8.32 -28.34
N TYR A 78 -21.15 -8.05 -29.50
CA TYR A 78 -22.57 -7.71 -29.68
C TYR A 78 -23.18 -8.71 -30.64
N TYR A 79 -24.31 -9.26 -30.29
CA TYR A 79 -25.00 -10.26 -31.08
C TYR A 79 -26.51 -9.95 -31.15
N ARG A 80 -27.02 -9.89 -32.37
CA ARG A 80 -28.45 -9.71 -32.63
C ARG A 80 -29.03 -11.00 -33.25
N PRO A 81 -29.68 -11.82 -32.42
CA PRO A 81 -30.12 -13.18 -32.84
C PRO A 81 -31.28 -13.19 -33.81
N ILE A 82 -32.10 -12.11 -33.86
CA ILE A 82 -33.36 -12.07 -34.63
C ILE A 82 -33.27 -10.89 -35.59
N GLU A 83 -33.33 -11.19 -36.89
CA GLU A 83 -33.37 -10.20 -37.95
C GLU A 83 -34.66 -9.36 -37.88
N GLY A 84 -34.54 -8.02 -37.95
CA GLY A 84 -35.66 -7.11 -37.82
C GLY A 84 -36.14 -6.84 -36.39
N SER A 85 -35.52 -7.44 -35.39
CA SER A 85 -35.76 -7.15 -33.96
C SER A 85 -34.64 -6.31 -33.39
N ASN A 86 -34.95 -5.46 -32.41
CA ASN A 86 -33.98 -4.70 -31.63
C ASN A 86 -33.39 -5.49 -30.46
N LEU A 87 -33.63 -6.81 -30.42
CA LEU A 87 -33.00 -7.68 -29.39
C LEU A 87 -31.50 -7.77 -29.62
N GLU A 88 -30.73 -7.30 -28.66
CA GLU A 88 -29.26 -7.35 -28.66
C GLU A 88 -28.76 -8.01 -27.37
N ILE A 89 -27.82 -8.92 -27.54
CA ILE A 89 -27.07 -9.52 -26.45
C ILE A 89 -25.63 -8.97 -26.55
N SER A 90 -25.17 -8.33 -25.50
CA SER A 90 -23.80 -7.79 -25.44
C SER A 90 -23.01 -8.35 -24.27
N TYR A 91 -21.76 -8.66 -24.55
CA TYR A 91 -20.78 -8.99 -23.53
C TYR A 91 -19.62 -8.02 -23.62
N ILE A 92 -19.32 -7.32 -22.51
CA ILE A 92 -18.22 -6.37 -22.39
C ILE A 92 -17.29 -6.85 -21.29
N GLY A 93 -16.02 -7.00 -21.64
CA GLY A 93 -14.95 -7.29 -20.71
C GLY A 93 -14.00 -6.11 -20.61
N LYS A 94 -13.49 -5.86 -19.41
CA LYS A 94 -12.43 -4.90 -19.15
C LYS A 94 -11.41 -5.55 -18.26
N TRP A 95 -10.16 -5.34 -18.60
CA TRP A 95 -9.02 -5.78 -17.82
C TRP A 95 -8.07 -4.62 -17.58
N GLY A 96 -7.54 -4.52 -16.39
CA GLY A 96 -6.54 -3.54 -16.04
C GLY A 96 -5.51 -4.10 -15.09
N THR A 97 -4.27 -3.67 -15.25
CA THR A 97 -3.20 -3.94 -14.29
C THR A 97 -2.30 -2.72 -14.16
N GLY A 98 -1.62 -2.61 -13.02
CA GLY A 98 -0.72 -1.50 -12.81
C GLY A 98 0.10 -1.57 -11.55
N LYS A 99 1.10 -0.68 -11.47
CA LYS A 99 1.85 -0.36 -10.27
C LYS A 99 1.88 1.15 -10.09
N THR A 100 1.79 1.63 -8.87
CA THR A 100 1.92 3.06 -8.52
C THR A 100 2.12 3.23 -7.03
N LEU A 101 2.60 4.40 -6.63
CA LEU A 101 2.56 4.84 -5.23
C LEU A 101 1.28 5.66 -5.03
N TYR A 102 0.48 5.27 -4.06
CA TYR A 102 -0.79 5.93 -3.74
C TYR A 102 -0.74 6.53 -2.34
N GLN A 103 -1.12 7.79 -2.22
CA GLN A 103 -1.26 8.49 -0.94
C GLN A 103 -2.73 8.48 -0.52
N GLY A 104 -3.03 7.70 0.51
CA GLY A 104 -4.29 7.74 1.23
C GLY A 104 -4.09 8.31 2.63
N ILE A 105 -4.61 7.62 3.66
CA ILE A 105 -4.27 7.89 5.07
C ILE A 105 -2.78 7.60 5.28
N ASN A 106 -2.31 6.45 4.79
CA ASN A 106 -0.92 6.07 4.69
C ASN A 106 -0.45 6.11 3.23
N ARG A 107 0.81 5.82 3.01
CA ARG A 107 1.40 5.64 1.68
C ARG A 107 1.40 4.16 1.33
N TYR A 108 0.82 3.82 0.18
CA TYR A 108 0.70 2.46 -0.31
C TYR A 108 1.54 2.26 -1.57
N ALA A 109 2.33 1.21 -1.59
CA ALA A 109 2.95 0.71 -2.81
C ALA A 109 2.00 -0.31 -3.44
N ILE A 110 1.34 0.10 -4.53
CA ILE A 110 0.48 -0.77 -5.32
C ILE A 110 1.37 -1.49 -6.33
N LYS A 111 1.40 -2.83 -6.25
CA LYS A 111 2.23 -3.68 -7.12
C LYS A 111 1.40 -4.83 -7.67
N ASN A 112 1.50 -5.05 -8.98
CA ASN A 112 0.81 -6.15 -9.66
C ASN A 112 -0.70 -6.18 -9.43
N PHE A 113 -1.29 -5.01 -9.12
CA PHE A 113 -2.74 -4.88 -8.99
C PHE A 113 -3.40 -5.27 -10.31
N THR A 114 -4.43 -6.12 -10.25
CA THR A 114 -5.24 -6.49 -11.40
C THR A 114 -6.72 -6.30 -11.11
N MET A 115 -7.45 -5.86 -12.14
CA MET A 115 -8.92 -5.73 -12.08
C MET A 115 -9.51 -6.32 -13.34
N ASN A 116 -10.52 -7.16 -13.17
CA ASN A 116 -11.35 -7.70 -14.24
C ASN A 116 -12.80 -7.25 -14.05
N GLN A 117 -13.40 -6.78 -15.11
CA GLN A 117 -14.84 -6.46 -15.12
C GLN A 117 -15.51 -7.19 -16.28
N HIS A 118 -16.64 -7.80 -16.00
CA HIS A 118 -17.47 -8.49 -16.97
C HIS A 118 -18.90 -7.93 -16.89
N LYS A 119 -19.46 -7.59 -18.04
CA LYS A 119 -20.85 -7.17 -18.16
C LYS A 119 -21.53 -8.01 -19.23
N LEU A 120 -22.60 -8.68 -18.87
CA LEU A 120 -23.54 -9.30 -19.80
C LEU A 120 -24.81 -8.48 -19.79
N GLU A 121 -25.30 -8.09 -20.95
CA GLU A 121 -26.52 -7.32 -21.10
C GLU A 121 -27.37 -7.88 -22.24
N VAL A 122 -28.65 -7.97 -22.00
CA VAL A 122 -29.66 -8.28 -23.01
C VAL A 122 -30.61 -7.09 -23.06
N THR A 123 -30.78 -6.51 -24.22
CA THR A 123 -31.59 -5.31 -24.43
C THR A 123 -32.61 -5.55 -25.52
N ASN A 124 -33.81 -5.02 -25.31
CA ASN A 124 -34.86 -4.96 -26.30
C ASN A 124 -35.61 -3.62 -26.15
N ASP A 125 -36.51 -3.27 -27.05
CA ASP A 125 -37.25 -2.00 -27.07
C ASP A 125 -37.91 -1.63 -25.73
N ASN A 126 -38.45 -2.61 -25.02
CA ASN A 126 -39.30 -2.38 -23.84
C ASN A 126 -38.66 -2.84 -22.52
N TRP A 127 -37.49 -3.54 -22.56
CA TRP A 127 -36.85 -4.08 -21.38
C TRP A 127 -35.35 -4.33 -21.60
N PHE A 128 -34.62 -4.38 -20.51
CA PHE A 128 -33.24 -4.85 -20.48
C PHE A 128 -32.98 -5.70 -19.23
N ALA A 129 -32.05 -6.62 -19.35
CA ALA A 129 -31.48 -7.34 -18.23
C ALA A 129 -29.94 -7.21 -18.25
N ARG A 130 -29.31 -7.05 -17.09
CA ARG A 130 -27.87 -6.78 -16.99
C ARG A 130 -27.27 -7.48 -15.79
N ALA A 131 -26.14 -8.13 -16.00
CA ALA A 131 -25.34 -8.73 -14.94
C ALA A 131 -23.92 -8.17 -14.98
N TYR A 132 -23.33 -7.96 -13.81
CA TYR A 132 -21.95 -7.52 -13.64
C TYR A 132 -21.19 -8.49 -12.76
N MET A 133 -19.93 -8.70 -13.09
CA MET A 133 -18.96 -9.32 -12.24
C MET A 133 -17.70 -8.43 -12.22
N VAL A 134 -17.16 -8.18 -11.04
CA VAL A 134 -15.91 -7.45 -10.84
C VAL A 134 -15.03 -8.30 -9.94
N GLU A 135 -13.81 -8.52 -10.37
CA GLU A 135 -12.79 -9.22 -9.61
C GLU A 135 -11.56 -8.33 -9.55
N ASP A 136 -11.08 -8.07 -8.34
CA ASP A 136 -9.85 -7.31 -8.09
C ASP A 136 -8.89 -8.13 -7.26
N ASP A 137 -7.64 -8.07 -7.63
CA ASP A 137 -6.52 -8.64 -6.91
C ASP A 137 -5.53 -7.53 -6.58
N ALA A 138 -5.27 -7.34 -5.29
CA ALA A 138 -4.30 -6.35 -4.82
C ALA A 138 -2.85 -6.70 -5.18
N GLY A 139 -2.60 -7.93 -5.63
CA GLY A 139 -1.27 -8.41 -5.98
C GLY A 139 -0.30 -8.33 -4.81
N ASP A 140 0.88 -7.77 -5.05
CA ASP A 140 1.94 -7.58 -4.06
C ASP A 140 1.89 -6.19 -3.38
N SER A 141 0.71 -5.57 -3.34
CA SER A 141 0.55 -4.23 -2.74
C SER A 141 0.71 -4.25 -1.23
N TYR A 142 1.31 -3.20 -0.68
CA TYR A 142 1.53 -3.08 0.76
C TYR A 142 1.49 -1.63 1.25
N ASP A 143 1.20 -1.47 2.54
CA ASP A 143 1.32 -0.22 3.27
C ASP A 143 2.79 0.01 3.64
N MET A 144 3.38 1.12 3.20
CA MET A 144 4.80 1.42 3.39
C MET A 144 5.14 1.70 4.85
N THR A 145 4.26 2.38 5.58
CA THR A 145 4.44 2.67 7.00
C THR A 145 4.49 1.39 7.82
N PHE A 146 3.48 0.53 7.66
CA PHE A 146 3.44 -0.75 8.38
C PHE A 146 4.55 -1.70 7.95
N ALA A 147 4.91 -1.72 6.67
CA ALA A 147 6.02 -2.54 6.18
C ALA A 147 7.34 -2.12 6.87
N ALA A 148 7.65 -0.83 6.89
CA ALA A 148 8.86 -0.30 7.52
C ALA A 148 8.92 -0.58 9.02
N ILE A 149 7.81 -0.35 9.74
CA ILE A 149 7.70 -0.67 11.17
C ILE A 149 7.96 -2.17 11.43
N ASN A 150 7.34 -3.04 10.62
CA ASN A 150 7.50 -4.49 10.78
C ASN A 150 8.92 -4.98 10.43
N VAL A 151 9.57 -4.39 9.42
CA VAL A 151 10.98 -4.67 9.11
C VAL A 151 11.86 -4.31 10.29
N ASN A 152 11.67 -3.12 10.88
CA ASN A 152 12.38 -2.68 12.07
C ASN A 152 12.19 -3.64 13.25
N ARG A 153 10.95 -4.04 13.53
CA ARG A 153 10.62 -4.96 14.64
C ARG A 153 11.16 -6.37 14.44
N ARG A 154 11.18 -6.85 13.19
CA ARG A 154 11.73 -8.16 12.86
C ARG A 154 13.25 -8.18 12.99
N TRP A 155 13.92 -7.09 12.65
CA TRP A 155 15.35 -6.96 12.87
C TRP A 155 15.68 -6.86 14.37
N LYS A 156 14.98 -5.96 15.11
CA LYS A 156 15.15 -5.79 16.55
C LYS A 156 13.85 -5.30 17.19
N PRO A 157 13.33 -5.98 18.24
CA PRO A 157 12.17 -5.51 18.98
C PRO A 157 12.35 -4.06 19.50
N ASP A 158 11.27 -3.29 19.55
CA ASP A 158 11.31 -1.87 19.90
C ASP A 158 11.98 -1.63 21.25
N LEU A 159 11.60 -2.42 22.28
CA LEU A 159 12.17 -2.29 23.63
C LEU A 159 13.69 -2.48 23.63
N ASN A 160 14.20 -3.46 22.90
CA ASN A 160 15.64 -3.73 22.84
C ASN A 160 16.38 -2.60 22.12
N TRP A 161 15.79 -2.05 21.06
CA TRP A 161 16.39 -0.95 20.33
C TRP A 161 16.50 0.31 21.22
N PHE A 162 15.41 0.68 21.92
CA PHE A 162 15.41 1.83 22.80
C PHE A 162 16.31 1.64 24.03
N ALA A 163 16.38 0.43 24.59
CA ALA A 163 17.30 0.11 25.69
C ALA A 163 18.76 0.27 25.29
N GLU A 164 19.15 -0.23 24.12
CA GLU A 164 20.51 -0.01 23.60
C GLU A 164 20.79 1.46 23.32
N TYR A 165 19.83 2.19 22.75
CA TYR A 165 19.98 3.63 22.51
C TYR A 165 20.24 4.39 23.83
N VAL A 166 19.50 4.10 24.90
CA VAL A 166 19.75 4.65 26.24
C VAL A 166 21.13 4.26 26.75
N GLY A 167 21.52 3.01 26.58
CA GLY A 167 22.84 2.52 26.96
C GLY A 167 24.01 3.20 26.25
N THR A 168 23.81 3.88 25.13
CA THR A 168 24.83 4.70 24.46
C THR A 168 24.99 6.11 25.05
N ILE A 169 24.00 6.56 25.84
CA ILE A 169 24.00 7.89 26.47
C ILE A 169 24.64 7.84 27.86
N VAL A 170 24.48 6.72 28.57
CA VAL A 170 24.96 6.46 29.93
C VAL A 170 26.27 5.72 29.90
#